data_159b78ad6e99d87b3e41b7d8cc32c0e3
#
_entry.id   159b78ad6e99d87b3e41b7d8cc32c0e3
#
_cell.length_a   1.000
_cell.length_b   1.000
_cell.length_c   1.000
_cell.angle_alpha   90.00
_cell.angle_beta   90.00
_cell.angle_gamma   90.00
#
_symmetry.space_group_name_H-M   'P 1'
#
loop_
_entity.id
_entity.type
_entity.pdbx_description
1 polymer ?
#
loop_
_entity_poly.entity_id
_entity_poly.type
_entity_poly.pdbx_seq_one_letter_code
_entity_poly.pdbx_strand_id
1 'polypeptide(L)'
;LQLDAFSITQRGGLEGVDIYITVFKAKDIVDRYRIDRWTMDNPEGYQRMPSESRLMDRRGSPVRYLVREWGCFPTSILLNIRGDVRYVKEKDLGWFSYGMLDTGDESFWLIDGQHRVEALKRAIERNQDFEDYPVIASIMKLPERFDEMMLFYIVNKRQRSVPTDLVYRHLQRMLWKRGNQWVMDFEGSKGVRIGLATEVVDILNQSPQSPWHGRIQIVGERRHENHIVSDSLLIRSVSNLLRENILKGMPVSDIARLLIDYWNAVYQLYPECFTEPSAYTLLGTPGIQVMHMLFPLIYSKCIQDNRVEEIAMETHLEKLMEKTPGHTVPELQGPVDSEFWSKTHGPLIALSTGRQSREALYEGLVEKIRLTEEG
;
A
#
# COMPACT_ATOMS: atom_id res chain seq x y z
N LEU A 1 -28.22 -29.22 -10.42
CA LEU A 1 -28.38 -28.32 -9.26
C LEU A 1 -29.41 -27.25 -9.60
N GLN A 2 -30.39 -27.08 -8.71
CA GLN A 2 -31.41 -26.05 -8.86
C GLN A 2 -31.12 -24.88 -7.91
N LEU A 3 -31.13 -23.65 -8.46
CA LEU A 3 -30.75 -22.43 -7.77
C LEU A 3 -31.81 -21.36 -7.99
N ASP A 4 -32.22 -20.72 -6.92
CA ASP A 4 -32.97 -19.46 -7.01
C ASP A 4 -32.04 -18.39 -7.59
N ALA A 5 -32.49 -17.71 -8.66
CA ALA A 5 -31.67 -16.75 -9.35
C ALA A 5 -32.44 -15.55 -9.89
N PHE A 6 -31.81 -14.40 -9.90
CA PHE A 6 -32.23 -13.26 -10.70
C PHE A 6 -31.54 -13.33 -12.08
N SER A 7 -32.31 -13.23 -13.14
CA SER A 7 -31.82 -13.17 -14.51
C SER A 7 -31.84 -11.75 -15.04
N ILE A 8 -30.69 -11.29 -15.55
CA ILE A 8 -30.48 -9.94 -16.10
C ILE A 8 -29.79 -10.12 -17.46
N THR A 9 -30.28 -9.43 -18.50
CA THR A 9 -29.58 -9.38 -19.78
C THR A 9 -28.80 -8.08 -19.90
N GLN A 10 -27.48 -8.15 -19.95
CA GLN A 10 -26.62 -6.99 -20.23
C GLN A 10 -26.31 -6.91 -21.73
N ARG A 11 -26.46 -5.69 -22.29
CA ARG A 11 -26.19 -5.41 -23.70
C ARG A 11 -25.16 -4.30 -23.81
N GLY A 12 -24.08 -4.55 -24.51
CA GLY A 12 -22.99 -3.62 -24.71
C GLY A 12 -22.52 -3.57 -26.15
N GLY A 13 -23.38 -3.17 -27.09
CA GLY A 13 -22.99 -3.01 -28.50
C GLY A 13 -22.98 -4.29 -29.35
N LEU A 14 -23.16 -5.47 -28.74
CA LEU A 14 -23.28 -6.79 -29.37
C LEU A 14 -24.53 -7.51 -28.85
N GLU A 15 -24.67 -8.78 -29.15
CA GLU A 15 -25.73 -9.62 -28.59
C GLU A 15 -25.71 -9.60 -27.07
N GLY A 16 -26.90 -9.57 -26.44
CA GLY A 16 -27.01 -9.50 -24.98
C GLY A 16 -26.48 -10.78 -24.32
N VAL A 17 -25.83 -10.63 -23.18
CA VAL A 17 -25.35 -11.72 -22.34
C VAL A 17 -26.24 -11.85 -21.12
N ASP A 18 -26.79 -13.04 -20.91
CA ASP A 18 -27.60 -13.33 -19.72
C ASP A 18 -26.67 -13.63 -18.53
N ILE A 19 -26.96 -12.96 -17.43
CA ILE A 19 -26.28 -13.11 -16.17
C ILE A 19 -27.30 -13.54 -15.12
N TYR A 20 -27.00 -14.65 -14.44
CA TYR A 20 -27.80 -15.18 -13.34
C TYR A 20 -27.10 -14.87 -12.01
N ILE A 21 -27.74 -14.08 -11.16
CA ILE A 21 -27.23 -13.74 -9.82
C ILE A 21 -27.90 -14.67 -8.82
N THR A 22 -27.09 -15.42 -8.09
CA THR A 22 -27.55 -16.42 -7.12
C THR A 22 -26.67 -16.47 -5.88
N VAL A 23 -27.07 -17.27 -4.90
CA VAL A 23 -26.29 -17.55 -3.69
C VAL A 23 -26.15 -19.06 -3.55
N PHE A 24 -24.89 -19.53 -3.47
CA PHE A 24 -24.57 -20.91 -3.14
C PHE A 24 -24.35 -21.06 -1.63
N LYS A 25 -24.57 -22.25 -1.10
CA LYS A 25 -23.83 -22.70 0.07
C LYS A 25 -22.42 -23.07 -0.35
N ALA A 26 -21.42 -22.77 0.50
CA ALA A 26 -20.02 -23.02 0.14
C ALA A 26 -19.79 -24.48 -0.27
N LYS A 27 -20.39 -25.46 0.41
CA LYS A 27 -20.31 -26.88 0.05
C LYS A 27 -20.75 -27.20 -1.37
N ASP A 28 -21.74 -26.47 -1.88
CA ASP A 28 -22.30 -26.73 -3.22
C ASP A 28 -21.37 -26.28 -4.35
N ILE A 29 -20.50 -25.31 -4.10
CA ILE A 29 -19.57 -24.76 -5.12
C ILE A 29 -18.16 -25.34 -5.03
N VAL A 30 -17.66 -25.65 -3.81
CA VAL A 30 -16.24 -26.09 -3.64
C VAL A 30 -15.92 -27.42 -4.33
N ASP A 31 -16.92 -28.26 -4.60
CA ASP A 31 -16.74 -29.54 -5.29
C ASP A 31 -17.13 -29.50 -6.78
N ARG A 32 -17.76 -28.42 -7.23
CA ARG A 32 -18.30 -28.31 -8.60
C ARG A 32 -17.57 -27.32 -9.50
N TYR A 33 -16.65 -26.50 -8.94
CA TYR A 33 -15.93 -25.53 -9.77
C TYR A 33 -14.76 -26.16 -10.51
N ARG A 34 -14.42 -25.56 -11.63
CA ARG A 34 -13.23 -25.88 -12.45
C ARG A 34 -12.46 -24.59 -12.73
N ILE A 35 -11.15 -24.73 -12.83
CA ILE A 35 -10.24 -23.64 -13.24
C ILE A 35 -9.63 -24.04 -14.57
N ASP A 36 -9.76 -23.19 -15.57
CA ASP A 36 -9.16 -23.41 -16.87
C ASP A 36 -7.69 -22.99 -16.87
N ARG A 37 -6.83 -23.94 -16.53
CA ARG A 37 -5.39 -23.69 -16.32
C ARG A 37 -4.64 -23.66 -17.62
N TRP A 38 -3.77 -22.68 -17.76
CA TRP A 38 -2.75 -22.73 -18.78
C TRP A 38 -1.68 -23.74 -18.37
N THR A 39 -1.45 -24.74 -19.22
CA THR A 39 -0.38 -25.74 -19.11
C THR A 39 0.15 -26.05 -20.49
N MET A 40 1.30 -26.77 -20.59
CA MET A 40 1.82 -27.21 -21.88
C MET A 40 0.82 -28.15 -22.62
N ASP A 41 0.05 -28.93 -21.86
CA ASP A 41 -0.99 -29.83 -22.39
C ASP A 41 -2.33 -29.11 -22.62
N ASN A 42 -2.50 -27.90 -22.10
CA ASN A 42 -3.67 -27.04 -22.26
C ASN A 42 -3.27 -25.59 -22.56
N PRO A 43 -2.71 -25.31 -23.76
CA PRO A 43 -2.21 -23.98 -24.11
C PRO A 43 -3.31 -22.92 -24.27
N GLU A 44 -4.56 -23.34 -24.41
CA GLU A 44 -5.72 -22.46 -24.44
C GLU A 44 -6.22 -22.07 -23.04
N GLY A 45 -5.71 -22.69 -21.98
CA GLY A 45 -6.01 -22.30 -20.62
C GLY A 45 -5.55 -20.87 -20.34
N TYR A 46 -6.29 -20.14 -19.51
CA TYR A 46 -6.03 -18.71 -19.30
C TYR A 46 -5.76 -18.35 -17.83
N GLN A 47 -5.82 -19.32 -16.91
CA GLN A 47 -5.60 -19.09 -15.49
C GLN A 47 -4.37 -19.81 -14.94
N ARG A 48 -3.85 -19.29 -13.83
CA ARG A 48 -2.83 -19.98 -13.01
C ARG A 48 -3.52 -20.67 -11.85
N MET A 49 -2.82 -21.65 -11.26
CA MET A 49 -3.22 -22.17 -9.95
C MET A 49 -3.19 -21.07 -8.90
N PRO A 50 -4.14 -21.09 -7.96
CA PRO A 50 -4.02 -20.33 -6.74
C PRO A 50 -2.67 -20.63 -6.08
N SER A 51 -1.95 -19.60 -5.69
CA SER A 51 -0.66 -19.78 -5.03
C SER A 51 -0.87 -20.37 -3.63
N GLU A 52 -0.28 -21.53 -3.37
CA GLU A 52 -0.29 -22.15 -2.03
C GLU A 52 0.16 -21.17 -0.96
N SER A 53 1.20 -20.37 -1.24
CA SER A 53 1.70 -19.38 -0.31
C SER A 53 0.67 -18.28 0.02
N ARG A 54 -0.28 -17.98 -0.87
CA ARG A 54 -1.37 -17.02 -0.62
C ARG A 54 -2.53 -17.63 0.16
N LEU A 55 -2.66 -18.96 0.13
CA LEU A 55 -3.73 -19.70 0.80
C LEU A 55 -3.32 -20.21 2.20
N MET A 56 -2.04 -20.07 2.57
CA MET A 56 -1.60 -20.37 3.92
C MET A 56 -2.28 -19.46 4.94
N ASP A 57 -2.56 -19.97 6.15
CA ASP A 57 -3.13 -19.17 7.25
C ASP A 57 -2.10 -18.18 7.79
N ARG A 58 -1.89 -17.13 7.04
CA ARG A 58 -0.98 -16.02 7.38
C ARG A 58 -1.69 -14.67 7.21
N ARG A 59 -1.14 -13.65 7.84
CA ARG A 59 -1.66 -12.27 7.71
C ARG A 59 -1.81 -11.86 6.24
N GLY A 60 -2.99 -11.30 5.91
CA GLY A 60 -3.34 -10.90 4.55
C GLY A 60 -3.75 -12.05 3.63
N SER A 61 -3.90 -13.28 4.13
CA SER A 61 -4.44 -14.39 3.34
C SER A 61 -5.97 -14.42 3.39
N PRO A 62 -6.64 -14.86 2.31
CA PRO A 62 -8.09 -15.03 2.30
C PRO A 62 -8.59 -16.04 3.34
N VAL A 63 -7.80 -17.07 3.66
CA VAL A 63 -8.14 -18.07 4.69
C VAL A 63 -8.16 -17.43 6.06
N ARG A 64 -7.11 -16.68 6.43
CA ARG A 64 -7.06 -15.99 7.72
C ARG A 64 -8.16 -14.95 7.84
N TYR A 65 -8.37 -14.16 6.79
CA TYR A 65 -9.45 -13.18 6.73
C TYR A 65 -10.82 -13.81 6.99
N LEU A 66 -11.08 -14.96 6.35
CA LEU A 66 -12.34 -15.70 6.52
C LEU A 66 -12.51 -16.23 7.94
N VAL A 67 -11.47 -16.87 8.50
CA VAL A 67 -11.57 -17.66 9.75
C VAL A 67 -11.36 -16.80 11.00
N ARG A 68 -10.53 -15.75 10.92
CA ARG A 68 -10.05 -15.01 12.10
C ARG A 68 -10.33 -13.52 12.10
N GLU A 69 -10.84 -12.95 10.99
CA GLU A 69 -11.05 -11.52 10.85
C GLU A 69 -12.53 -11.22 10.60
N TRP A 70 -12.86 -10.45 9.56
CA TRP A 70 -14.25 -10.10 9.25
C TRP A 70 -15.05 -11.26 8.68
N GLY A 71 -14.40 -12.17 7.95
CA GLY A 71 -15.01 -13.35 7.37
C GLY A 71 -16.08 -13.06 6.30
N CYS A 72 -16.08 -11.87 5.71
CA CYS A 72 -17.12 -11.45 4.77
C CYS A 72 -16.51 -11.26 3.36
N PHE A 73 -17.04 -11.99 2.38
CA PHE A 73 -16.72 -11.80 0.95
C PHE A 73 -17.89 -11.05 0.26
N PRO A 74 -17.85 -9.71 0.22
CA PRO A 74 -18.99 -8.90 -0.26
C PRO A 74 -19.13 -8.86 -1.78
N THR A 75 -18.16 -9.40 -2.51
CA THR A 75 -18.18 -9.43 -3.98
C THR A 75 -18.55 -10.82 -4.50
N SER A 76 -19.35 -10.87 -5.57
CA SER A 76 -19.68 -12.14 -6.22
C SER A 76 -18.45 -12.83 -6.81
N ILE A 77 -18.44 -14.16 -6.81
CA ILE A 77 -17.58 -14.94 -7.68
C ILE A 77 -18.15 -14.91 -9.11
N LEU A 78 -17.29 -14.96 -10.12
CA LEU A 78 -17.71 -14.94 -11.51
C LEU A 78 -17.52 -16.33 -12.13
N LEU A 79 -18.61 -16.89 -12.58
CA LEU A 79 -18.69 -18.27 -13.11
C LEU A 79 -19.19 -18.26 -14.54
N ASN A 80 -18.78 -19.25 -15.32
CA ASN A 80 -19.41 -19.62 -16.60
C ASN A 80 -19.88 -21.06 -16.57
N ILE A 81 -20.93 -21.37 -17.32
CA ILE A 81 -21.36 -22.72 -17.62
C ILE A 81 -21.23 -22.93 -19.12
N ARG A 82 -20.46 -23.96 -19.53
CA ARG A 82 -20.22 -24.30 -20.95
C ARG A 82 -21.30 -25.20 -21.50
N GLY A 83 -21.99 -25.93 -20.64
CA GLY A 83 -23.08 -26.82 -21.00
C GLY A 83 -24.45 -26.13 -21.04
N ASP A 84 -25.49 -26.95 -21.15
CA ASP A 84 -26.85 -26.43 -21.21
C ASP A 84 -27.41 -26.15 -19.82
N VAL A 85 -28.05 -25.00 -19.70
CA VAL A 85 -28.79 -24.58 -18.50
C VAL A 85 -30.21 -24.26 -18.89
N ARG A 86 -31.12 -24.52 -17.96
CA ARG A 86 -32.53 -24.15 -18.11
C ARG A 86 -32.90 -23.13 -17.04
N TYR A 87 -33.35 -21.97 -17.49
CA TYR A 87 -33.93 -20.98 -16.59
C TYR A 87 -35.45 -20.97 -16.73
N VAL A 88 -36.15 -21.15 -15.62
CA VAL A 88 -37.60 -21.10 -15.54
C VAL A 88 -37.98 -19.82 -14.81
N LYS A 89 -38.47 -18.84 -15.57
CA LYS A 89 -38.90 -17.57 -15.04
C LYS A 89 -40.22 -17.78 -14.23
N GLU A 90 -40.20 -17.38 -12.97
CA GLU A 90 -41.37 -17.41 -12.09
C GLU A 90 -42.03 -16.03 -11.97
N LYS A 91 -41.23 -14.98 -11.92
CA LYS A 91 -41.69 -13.60 -11.77
C LYS A 91 -40.97 -12.66 -12.70
N ASP A 92 -41.72 -11.91 -13.49
CA ASP A 92 -41.23 -10.82 -14.31
C ASP A 92 -41.23 -9.54 -13.49
N LEU A 93 -40.06 -8.86 -13.44
CA LEU A 93 -39.87 -7.61 -12.71
C LEU A 93 -39.51 -6.44 -13.66
N GLY A 94 -39.80 -6.60 -14.95
CA GLY A 94 -39.58 -5.64 -16.03
C GLY A 94 -38.24 -5.82 -16.69
N TRP A 95 -37.19 -5.22 -16.16
CA TRP A 95 -35.83 -5.27 -16.71
C TRP A 95 -34.95 -6.40 -16.16
N PHE A 96 -35.46 -7.17 -15.21
CA PHE A 96 -34.89 -8.41 -14.72
C PHE A 96 -36.02 -9.35 -14.29
N SER A 97 -35.73 -10.62 -14.08
CA SER A 97 -36.69 -11.62 -13.63
C SER A 97 -36.13 -12.45 -12.48
N TYR A 98 -37.01 -12.99 -11.67
CA TYR A 98 -36.70 -14.01 -10.68
C TYR A 98 -37.24 -15.36 -11.15
N GLY A 99 -36.49 -16.43 -10.87
CA GLY A 99 -36.90 -17.78 -11.20
C GLY A 99 -35.84 -18.80 -10.79
N MET A 100 -36.02 -20.04 -11.30
CA MET A 100 -35.16 -21.17 -11.01
C MET A 100 -34.17 -21.42 -12.16
N LEU A 101 -32.89 -21.45 -11.86
CA LEU A 101 -31.84 -21.88 -12.75
C LEU A 101 -31.49 -23.34 -12.46
N ASP A 102 -31.78 -24.21 -13.41
CA ASP A 102 -31.34 -25.61 -13.35
C ASP A 102 -30.08 -25.79 -14.19
N THR A 103 -28.98 -26.12 -13.50
CA THR A 103 -27.67 -26.34 -14.12
C THR A 103 -27.37 -27.83 -14.35
N GLY A 104 -28.27 -28.73 -14.00
CA GLY A 104 -28.02 -30.17 -14.07
C GLY A 104 -26.77 -30.56 -13.26
N ASP A 105 -25.92 -31.38 -13.90
CA ASP A 105 -24.63 -31.82 -13.35
C ASP A 105 -23.43 -31.04 -13.94
N GLU A 106 -23.69 -29.92 -14.58
CA GLU A 106 -22.66 -29.10 -15.20
C GLU A 106 -21.65 -28.56 -14.18
N SER A 107 -20.39 -28.48 -14.60
CA SER A 107 -19.33 -27.84 -13.83
C SER A 107 -19.34 -26.34 -14.04
N PHE A 108 -19.02 -25.59 -12.99
CA PHE A 108 -18.87 -24.14 -13.04
C PHE A 108 -17.42 -23.78 -13.37
N TRP A 109 -17.22 -23.10 -14.49
CA TRP A 109 -15.90 -22.58 -14.86
C TRP A 109 -15.65 -21.24 -14.18
N LEU A 110 -14.74 -21.23 -13.23
CA LEU A 110 -14.48 -20.08 -12.35
C LEU A 110 -13.61 -19.07 -13.10
N ILE A 111 -14.18 -17.92 -13.47
CA ILE A 111 -13.47 -16.82 -14.14
C ILE A 111 -12.77 -15.92 -13.12
N ASP A 112 -13.48 -15.52 -12.04
CA ASP A 112 -12.88 -14.76 -10.92
C ASP A 112 -13.37 -15.29 -9.57
N GLY A 113 -12.52 -15.15 -8.56
CA GLY A 113 -12.82 -15.57 -7.19
C GLY A 113 -12.12 -16.86 -6.74
N GLN A 114 -11.17 -17.39 -7.51
CA GLN A 114 -10.48 -18.65 -7.20
C GLN A 114 -9.88 -18.69 -5.78
N HIS A 115 -9.27 -17.60 -5.30
CA HIS A 115 -8.71 -17.54 -3.95
C HIS A 115 -9.79 -17.58 -2.86
N ARG A 116 -10.98 -17.05 -3.15
CA ARG A 116 -12.13 -17.07 -2.23
C ARG A 116 -12.72 -18.46 -2.10
N VAL A 117 -12.92 -19.16 -3.22
CA VAL A 117 -13.45 -20.54 -3.23
C VAL A 117 -12.47 -21.50 -2.59
N GLU A 118 -11.17 -21.39 -2.90
CA GLU A 118 -10.13 -22.19 -2.25
C GLU A 118 -10.01 -21.90 -0.74
N ALA A 119 -10.18 -20.65 -0.33
CA ALA A 119 -10.18 -20.30 1.10
C ALA A 119 -11.38 -20.92 1.83
N LEU A 120 -12.55 -20.93 1.20
CA LEU A 120 -13.74 -21.59 1.74
C LEU A 120 -13.54 -23.10 1.86
N LYS A 121 -12.98 -23.76 0.84
CA LYS A 121 -12.63 -25.18 0.89
C LYS A 121 -11.76 -25.51 2.09
N ARG A 122 -10.70 -24.74 2.33
CA ARG A 122 -9.80 -24.91 3.48
C ARG A 122 -10.46 -24.53 4.81
N ALA A 123 -11.40 -23.61 4.80
CA ALA A 123 -12.15 -23.26 6.00
C ALA A 123 -13.10 -24.41 6.40
N ILE A 124 -13.80 -25.03 5.45
CA ILE A 124 -14.65 -26.21 5.66
C ILE A 124 -13.84 -27.38 6.23
N GLU A 125 -12.64 -27.64 5.69
CA GLU A 125 -11.74 -28.69 6.21
C GLU A 125 -11.38 -28.50 7.70
N ARG A 126 -11.42 -27.26 8.20
CA ARG A 126 -11.10 -26.91 9.59
C ARG A 126 -12.32 -26.79 10.50
N ASN A 127 -13.42 -26.32 9.94
CA ASN A 127 -14.67 -26.13 10.66
C ASN A 127 -15.85 -26.28 9.68
N GLN A 128 -16.66 -27.30 9.92
CA GLN A 128 -17.82 -27.64 9.10
C GLN A 128 -18.91 -26.53 9.07
N ASP A 129 -18.91 -25.61 10.05
CA ASP A 129 -19.85 -24.49 10.03
C ASP A 129 -19.73 -23.63 8.76
N PHE A 130 -18.57 -23.67 8.09
CA PHE A 130 -18.38 -22.99 6.80
C PHE A 130 -19.04 -23.70 5.61
N GLU A 131 -19.57 -24.89 5.76
CA GLU A 131 -20.32 -25.58 4.69
C GLU A 131 -21.52 -24.77 4.21
N ASP A 132 -22.22 -24.14 5.13
CA ASP A 132 -23.40 -23.33 4.84
C ASP A 132 -23.07 -21.83 4.63
N TYR A 133 -21.79 -21.46 4.53
CA TYR A 133 -21.38 -20.09 4.26
C TYR A 133 -21.97 -19.60 2.92
N PRO A 134 -22.68 -18.45 2.90
CA PRO A 134 -23.34 -17.95 1.70
C PRO A 134 -22.34 -17.34 0.73
N VAL A 135 -22.27 -17.85 -0.50
CA VAL A 135 -21.38 -17.39 -1.57
C VAL A 135 -22.21 -16.73 -2.67
N ILE A 136 -22.06 -15.42 -2.80
CA ILE A 136 -22.73 -14.67 -3.88
C ILE A 136 -22.03 -15.01 -5.21
N ALA A 137 -22.77 -15.36 -6.23
CA ALA A 137 -22.26 -15.71 -7.54
C ALA A 137 -22.99 -14.99 -8.68
N SER A 138 -22.23 -14.63 -9.70
CA SER A 138 -22.72 -14.20 -11.00
C SER A 138 -22.35 -15.29 -12.01
N ILE A 139 -23.37 -15.98 -12.55
CA ILE A 139 -23.22 -17.08 -13.49
C ILE A 139 -23.55 -16.56 -14.89
N MET A 140 -22.69 -16.84 -15.87
CA MET A 140 -22.90 -16.48 -17.27
C MET A 140 -23.00 -17.73 -18.12
N LYS A 141 -23.61 -17.61 -19.29
CA LYS A 141 -23.51 -18.58 -20.36
C LYS A 141 -22.82 -17.90 -21.53
N LEU A 142 -21.50 -18.00 -21.58
CA LEU A 142 -20.71 -17.47 -22.67
C LEU A 142 -20.58 -18.51 -23.77
N PRO A 143 -20.66 -18.10 -25.04
CA PRO A 143 -20.67 -19.03 -26.14
C PRO A 143 -19.32 -19.75 -26.32
N GLU A 144 -18.22 -19.07 -26.07
CA GLU A 144 -16.89 -19.58 -26.33
C GLU A 144 -15.96 -19.49 -25.15
N ARG A 145 -14.99 -20.39 -25.09
CA ARG A 145 -13.89 -20.37 -24.07
C ARG A 145 -13.04 -19.10 -24.17
N PHE A 146 -12.92 -18.53 -25.37
CA PHE A 146 -12.22 -17.27 -25.60
C PHE A 146 -12.90 -16.12 -24.86
N ASP A 147 -14.22 -16.10 -24.77
CA ASP A 147 -14.98 -15.06 -24.07
C ASP A 147 -14.71 -15.10 -22.56
N GLU A 148 -14.57 -16.30 -21.98
CA GLU A 148 -14.14 -16.47 -20.59
C GLU A 148 -12.75 -15.86 -20.35
N MET A 149 -11.79 -16.16 -21.25
CA MET A 149 -10.44 -15.58 -21.19
C MET A 149 -10.47 -14.05 -21.30
N MET A 150 -11.28 -13.50 -22.20
CA MET A 150 -11.43 -12.05 -22.36
C MET A 150 -12.00 -11.39 -21.08
N LEU A 151 -13.03 -12.00 -20.49
CA LEU A 151 -13.57 -11.51 -19.21
C LEU A 151 -12.55 -11.60 -18.08
N PHE A 152 -11.84 -12.72 -17.97
CA PHE A 152 -10.76 -12.89 -17.01
C PHE A 152 -9.69 -11.79 -17.18
N TYR A 153 -9.28 -11.50 -18.41
CA TYR A 153 -8.33 -10.44 -18.72
C TYR A 153 -8.86 -9.05 -18.31
N ILE A 154 -10.10 -8.74 -18.66
CA ILE A 154 -10.72 -7.45 -18.35
C ILE A 154 -10.82 -7.24 -16.84
N VAL A 155 -11.34 -8.23 -16.11
CA VAL A 155 -11.52 -8.16 -14.67
C VAL A 155 -10.17 -8.02 -13.94
N ASN A 156 -9.15 -8.80 -14.35
CA ASN A 156 -7.89 -8.81 -13.62
C ASN A 156 -6.90 -7.72 -14.08
N LYS A 157 -6.87 -7.41 -15.39
CA LYS A 157 -5.88 -6.46 -15.94
C LYS A 157 -6.29 -5.02 -15.83
N ARG A 158 -7.60 -4.74 -15.91
CA ARG A 158 -8.12 -3.36 -15.89
C ARG A 158 -8.51 -2.86 -14.51
N GLN A 159 -8.52 -3.71 -13.50
CA GLN A 159 -8.69 -3.27 -12.11
C GLN A 159 -7.48 -2.43 -11.68
N ARG A 160 -7.73 -1.20 -11.24
CA ARG A 160 -6.71 -0.34 -10.64
C ARG A 160 -6.66 -0.63 -9.13
N SER A 161 -5.46 -0.85 -8.61
CA SER A 161 -5.27 -0.87 -7.16
C SER A 161 -5.61 0.49 -6.56
N VAL A 162 -6.10 0.50 -5.33
CA VAL A 162 -6.28 1.75 -4.57
C VAL A 162 -4.93 2.48 -4.52
N PRO A 163 -4.87 3.79 -4.82
CA PRO A 163 -3.65 4.55 -4.69
C PRO A 163 -3.03 4.40 -3.30
N THR A 164 -1.71 4.26 -3.24
CA THR A 164 -0.98 3.97 -1.99
C THR A 164 -1.21 5.04 -0.92
N ASP A 165 -1.27 6.29 -1.32
CA ASP A 165 -1.54 7.45 -0.46
C ASP A 165 -2.93 7.38 0.18
N LEU A 166 -3.95 6.97 -0.57
CA LEU A 166 -5.29 6.76 -0.03
C LEU A 166 -5.33 5.59 0.97
N VAL A 167 -4.56 4.51 0.71
CA VAL A 167 -4.42 3.40 1.67
C VAL A 167 -3.82 3.90 2.99
N TYR A 168 -2.85 4.81 2.96
CA TYR A 168 -2.25 5.39 4.16
C TYR A 168 -3.28 6.16 4.99
N ARG A 169 -4.16 6.92 4.36
CA ARG A 169 -5.28 7.62 5.02
C ARG A 169 -6.29 6.64 5.64
N HIS A 170 -6.55 5.51 5.00
CA HIS A 170 -7.41 4.46 5.57
C HIS A 170 -6.78 3.86 6.84
N LEU A 171 -5.48 3.56 6.83
CA LEU A 171 -4.77 3.04 8.00
C LEU A 171 -4.82 4.01 9.18
N GLN A 172 -4.63 5.31 8.94
CA GLN A 172 -4.79 6.36 9.96
C GLN A 172 -6.20 6.34 10.57
N ARG A 173 -7.25 6.30 9.74
CA ARG A 173 -8.63 6.24 10.21
C ARG A 173 -8.94 4.96 10.99
N MET A 174 -8.37 3.84 10.58
CA MET A 174 -8.49 2.57 11.31
C MET A 174 -7.87 2.68 12.70
N LEU A 175 -6.69 3.29 12.83
CA LEU A 175 -6.06 3.56 14.13
C LEU A 175 -6.96 4.40 15.04
N TRP A 176 -7.52 5.50 14.53
CA TRP A 176 -8.41 6.36 15.32
C TRP A 176 -9.70 5.67 15.76
N LYS A 177 -10.26 4.78 14.89
CA LYS A 177 -11.53 4.11 15.17
C LYS A 177 -11.39 2.84 15.99
N ARG A 178 -10.31 2.07 15.83
CA ARG A 178 -10.14 0.72 16.39
C ARG A 178 -8.92 0.56 17.29
N GLY A 179 -8.01 1.52 17.27
CA GLY A 179 -6.78 1.51 18.05
C GLY A 179 -5.65 0.68 17.46
N ASN A 180 -4.47 0.83 18.07
CA ASN A 180 -3.22 0.24 17.57
C ASN A 180 -3.26 -1.29 17.54
N GLN A 181 -3.83 -1.93 18.56
CA GLN A 181 -3.85 -3.39 18.64
C GLN A 181 -4.66 -4.01 17.50
N TRP A 182 -5.82 -3.44 17.21
CA TRP A 182 -6.65 -3.92 16.12
C TRP A 182 -5.95 -3.81 14.75
N VAL A 183 -5.31 -2.67 14.47
CA VAL A 183 -4.54 -2.49 13.22
C VAL A 183 -3.31 -3.38 13.20
N MET A 184 -2.67 -3.64 14.37
CA MET A 184 -1.57 -4.58 14.50
C MET A 184 -2.00 -6.00 14.09
N ASP A 185 -3.18 -6.43 14.51
CA ASP A 185 -3.71 -7.76 14.20
C ASP A 185 -4.13 -7.86 12.72
N PHE A 186 -4.71 -6.80 12.16
CA PHE A 186 -5.23 -6.76 10.80
C PHE A 186 -4.12 -6.55 9.75
N GLU A 187 -3.32 -5.47 9.85
CA GLU A 187 -2.31 -5.05 8.86
C GLU A 187 -0.86 -5.21 9.33
N GLY A 188 -0.65 -5.50 10.60
CA GLY A 188 0.66 -5.68 11.19
C GLY A 188 1.33 -4.39 11.63
N SER A 189 2.55 -4.54 12.17
CA SER A 189 3.34 -3.42 12.67
C SER A 189 3.64 -2.36 11.60
N LYS A 190 3.71 -2.76 10.33
CA LYS A 190 3.88 -1.83 9.22
C LYS A 190 2.63 -0.95 9.05
N GLY A 191 1.43 -1.53 9.12
CA GLY A 191 0.17 -0.79 9.03
C GLY A 191 0.05 0.25 10.15
N VAL A 192 0.37 -0.15 11.39
CA VAL A 192 0.38 0.77 12.53
C VAL A 192 1.35 1.93 12.31
N ARG A 193 2.61 1.64 11.92
CA ARG A 193 3.60 2.70 11.66
C ARG A 193 3.19 3.65 10.54
N ILE A 194 2.59 3.14 9.46
CA ILE A 194 2.11 3.99 8.37
C ILE A 194 0.99 4.91 8.86
N GLY A 195 0.02 4.39 9.61
CA GLY A 195 -1.06 5.22 10.13
C GLY A 195 -0.57 6.30 11.11
N LEU A 196 0.37 5.97 12.01
CA LEU A 196 1.00 6.95 12.91
C LEU A 196 1.85 7.96 12.12
N ALA A 197 2.62 7.52 11.12
CA ALA A 197 3.40 8.39 10.26
C ALA A 197 2.50 9.36 9.47
N THR A 198 1.31 8.92 9.05
CA THR A 198 0.33 9.78 8.38
C THR A 198 -0.11 10.91 9.30
N GLU A 199 -0.36 10.62 10.57
CA GLU A 199 -0.72 11.63 11.56
C GLU A 199 0.42 12.62 11.85
N VAL A 200 1.66 12.12 11.97
CA VAL A 200 2.85 13.00 12.09
C VAL A 200 2.95 13.95 10.90
N VAL A 201 2.82 13.44 9.68
CA VAL A 201 2.92 14.23 8.44
C VAL A 201 1.79 15.26 8.35
N ASP A 202 0.58 14.94 8.83
CA ASP A 202 -0.51 15.91 8.93
C ASP A 202 -0.17 17.06 9.87
N ILE A 203 0.42 16.78 11.04
CA ILE A 203 0.87 17.81 11.98
C ILE A 203 1.96 18.67 11.35
N LEU A 204 2.96 18.07 10.66
CA LEU A 204 3.99 18.82 9.94
C LEU A 204 3.39 19.78 8.91
N ASN A 205 2.37 19.36 8.18
CA ASN A 205 1.73 20.18 7.15
C ASN A 205 0.81 21.27 7.73
N GLN A 206 0.23 21.04 8.91
CA GLN A 206 -0.74 21.97 9.52
C GLN A 206 -0.10 22.95 10.51
N SER A 207 1.04 22.62 11.10
CA SER A 207 1.70 23.46 12.10
C SER A 207 2.35 24.68 11.46
N PRO A 208 1.98 25.92 11.89
CA PRO A 208 2.60 27.15 11.38
C PRO A 208 4.10 27.27 11.68
N GLN A 209 4.60 26.56 12.70
CA GLN A 209 6.01 26.52 13.06
C GLN A 209 6.83 25.57 12.19
N SER A 210 6.17 24.72 11.40
CA SER A 210 6.83 23.73 10.55
C SER A 210 7.30 24.34 9.24
N PRO A 211 8.53 24.08 8.77
CA PRO A 211 8.97 24.50 7.43
C PRO A 211 8.22 23.76 6.32
N TRP A 212 7.45 22.73 6.68
CA TRP A 212 6.56 22.00 5.80
C TRP A 212 5.12 22.54 5.74
N HIS A 213 4.81 23.61 6.50
CA HIS A 213 3.46 24.16 6.58
C HIS A 213 2.89 24.52 5.20
N GLY A 214 1.78 23.88 4.82
CA GLY A 214 1.11 24.08 3.53
C GLY A 214 1.94 23.67 2.29
N ARG A 215 3.04 22.92 2.47
CA ARG A 215 3.95 22.51 1.39
C ARG A 215 3.85 21.03 0.99
N ILE A 216 3.06 20.26 1.72
CA ILE A 216 2.86 18.83 1.47
C ILE A 216 1.55 18.64 0.69
N GLN A 217 1.65 18.10 -0.52
CA GLN A 217 0.47 17.74 -1.31
C GLN A 217 -0.21 16.52 -0.72
N ILE A 218 -1.43 16.68 -0.22
CA ILE A 218 -2.26 15.60 0.30
C ILE A 218 -2.98 14.89 -0.84
N VAL A 219 -3.23 13.59 -0.69
CA VAL A 219 -3.99 12.80 -1.65
C VAL A 219 -5.37 13.41 -1.94
N GLY A 220 -5.70 13.53 -3.23
CA GLY A 220 -6.96 14.13 -3.68
C GLY A 220 -6.92 15.64 -3.84
N GLU A 221 -5.89 16.33 -3.36
CA GLU A 221 -5.70 17.76 -3.61
C GLU A 221 -5.10 18.04 -4.99
N ARG A 222 -5.55 19.14 -5.59
CA ARG A 222 -4.86 19.67 -6.77
C ARG A 222 -3.48 20.18 -6.35
N ARG A 223 -2.48 19.90 -7.20
CA ARG A 223 -1.14 20.42 -6.97
C ARG A 223 -1.15 21.95 -7.08
N HIS A 224 -0.66 22.62 -6.05
CA HIS A 224 -0.40 24.06 -6.01
C HIS A 224 1.09 24.35 -6.15
N GLU A 225 1.45 25.59 -6.47
CA GLU A 225 2.85 26.02 -6.62
C GLU A 225 3.66 25.82 -5.32
N ASN A 226 3.01 25.96 -4.17
CA ASN A 226 3.64 25.79 -2.86
C ASN A 226 3.92 24.31 -2.50
N HIS A 227 3.31 23.36 -3.20
CA HIS A 227 3.51 21.93 -2.90
C HIS A 227 4.87 21.45 -3.41
N ILE A 228 5.76 21.13 -2.48
CA ILE A 228 7.12 20.65 -2.75
C ILE A 228 7.15 19.13 -2.88
N VAL A 229 6.41 18.43 -2.00
CA VAL A 229 6.48 16.98 -1.84
C VAL A 229 5.09 16.38 -1.70
N SER A 230 4.92 15.11 -2.10
CA SER A 230 3.69 14.35 -1.80
C SER A 230 3.73 13.82 -0.37
N ASP A 231 2.55 13.74 0.25
CA ASP A 231 2.40 13.15 1.58
C ASP A 231 2.91 11.70 1.62
N SER A 232 2.68 10.92 0.59
CA SER A 232 3.09 9.52 0.51
C SER A 232 4.62 9.31 0.60
N LEU A 233 5.42 10.29 0.14
CA LEU A 233 6.87 10.25 0.28
C LEU A 233 7.27 10.47 1.74
N LEU A 234 6.76 11.52 2.36
CA LEU A 234 7.05 11.83 3.77
C LEU A 234 6.51 10.73 4.70
N ILE A 235 5.28 10.27 4.52
CA ILE A 235 4.69 9.18 5.30
C ILE A 235 5.57 7.93 5.26
N ARG A 236 6.06 7.56 4.09
CA ARG A 236 6.95 6.41 3.94
C ARG A 236 8.27 6.63 4.67
N SER A 237 8.84 7.81 4.57
CA SER A 237 10.10 8.16 5.23
C SER A 237 9.94 8.17 6.75
N VAL A 238 8.91 8.83 7.27
CA VAL A 238 8.58 8.84 8.71
C VAL A 238 8.23 7.44 9.21
N SER A 239 7.48 6.65 8.45
CA SER A 239 7.17 5.24 8.81
C SER A 239 8.43 4.37 8.95
N ASN A 240 9.49 4.66 8.19
CA ASN A 240 10.78 4.00 8.37
C ASN A 240 11.47 4.50 9.65
N LEU A 241 11.45 5.79 9.90
CA LEU A 241 12.01 6.40 11.10
C LEU A 241 11.35 5.86 12.38
N LEU A 242 10.03 5.61 12.38
CA LEU A 242 9.30 5.01 13.50
C LEU A 242 9.71 3.54 13.83
N ARG A 243 10.68 2.99 13.14
CA ARG A 243 11.31 1.69 13.54
C ARG A 243 12.41 1.90 14.59
N GLU A 244 12.94 3.09 14.69
CA GLU A 244 14.05 3.38 15.58
C GLU A 244 13.61 3.30 17.04
N ASN A 245 14.40 2.61 17.85
CA ASN A 245 14.07 2.36 19.25
C ASN A 245 13.98 3.66 20.06
N ILE A 246 14.70 4.70 19.68
CA ILE A 246 14.74 6.00 20.35
C ILE A 246 13.38 6.73 20.34
N LEU A 247 12.50 6.38 19.39
CA LEU A 247 11.14 6.94 19.28
C LEU A 247 10.05 5.99 19.81
N LYS A 248 10.42 4.81 20.28
CA LYS A 248 9.46 3.79 20.69
C LYS A 248 8.65 4.24 21.91
N GLY A 249 7.33 4.20 21.76
CA GLY A 249 6.39 4.57 22.84
C GLY A 249 6.20 6.09 23.01
N MET A 250 6.85 6.91 22.19
CA MET A 250 6.66 8.35 22.19
C MET A 250 5.31 8.72 21.57
N PRO A 251 4.55 9.67 22.14
CA PRO A 251 3.34 10.21 21.54
C PRO A 251 3.59 10.81 20.15
N VAL A 252 2.61 10.69 19.25
CA VAL A 252 2.70 11.25 17.88
C VAL A 252 2.98 12.74 17.89
N SER A 253 2.34 13.50 18.80
CA SER A 253 2.56 14.94 18.97
C SER A 253 4.00 15.29 19.29
N ASP A 254 4.67 14.48 20.14
CA ASP A 254 6.04 14.72 20.54
C ASP A 254 7.02 14.39 19.41
N ILE A 255 6.76 13.30 18.67
CA ILE A 255 7.52 12.95 17.46
C ILE A 255 7.38 14.07 16.41
N ALA A 256 6.17 14.56 16.19
CA ALA A 256 5.94 15.65 15.25
C ALA A 256 6.67 16.94 15.65
N ARG A 257 6.64 17.31 16.94
CA ARG A 257 7.38 18.46 17.46
C ARG A 257 8.89 18.32 17.23
N LEU A 258 9.47 17.16 17.57
CA LEU A 258 10.89 16.89 17.35
C LEU A 258 11.27 16.98 15.86
N LEU A 259 10.40 16.51 14.98
CA LEU A 259 10.63 16.62 13.53
C LEU A 259 10.45 18.06 13.03
N ILE A 260 9.58 18.87 13.63
CA ILE A 260 9.50 20.31 13.33
C ILE A 260 10.81 21.00 13.70
N ASP A 261 11.30 20.78 14.91
CA ASP A 261 12.56 21.37 15.40
C ASP A 261 13.74 20.94 14.51
N TYR A 262 13.80 19.66 14.17
CA TYR A 262 14.83 19.10 13.26
C TYR A 262 14.78 19.72 11.87
N TRP A 263 13.60 19.81 11.26
CA TRP A 263 13.47 20.38 9.92
C TRP A 263 13.63 21.90 9.90
N ASN A 264 13.37 22.59 11.02
CA ASN A 264 13.74 24.00 11.19
C ASN A 264 15.26 24.15 11.22
N ALA A 265 15.99 23.32 11.97
CA ALA A 265 17.45 23.29 11.94
C ALA A 265 18.01 23.04 10.52
N VAL A 266 17.40 22.09 9.78
CA VAL A 266 17.76 21.87 8.38
C VAL A 266 17.43 23.10 7.51
N TYR A 267 16.32 23.80 7.77
CA TYR A 267 15.97 25.01 7.04
C TYR A 267 16.98 26.14 7.26
N GLN A 268 17.48 26.32 8.48
CA GLN A 268 18.51 27.33 8.80
C GLN A 268 19.80 27.09 8.01
N LEU A 269 20.18 25.81 7.83
CA LEU A 269 21.41 25.46 7.12
C LEU A 269 21.26 25.49 5.58
N TYR A 270 20.06 25.26 5.07
CA TYR A 270 19.82 25.09 3.63
C TYR A 270 18.63 25.92 3.13
N PRO A 271 18.55 27.23 3.40
CA PRO A 271 17.38 28.04 3.07
C PRO A 271 17.07 28.07 1.57
N GLU A 272 18.09 28.02 0.72
CA GLU A 272 17.94 28.02 -0.75
C GLU A 272 17.18 26.77 -1.22
N CYS A 273 17.41 25.62 -0.58
CA CYS A 273 16.69 24.37 -0.93
C CYS A 273 15.18 24.48 -0.66
N PHE A 274 14.77 25.32 0.28
CA PHE A 274 13.37 25.55 0.60
C PHE A 274 12.72 26.65 -0.23
N THR A 275 13.51 27.64 -0.68
CA THR A 275 13.03 28.72 -1.56
C THR A 275 12.94 28.29 -3.01
N GLU A 276 13.88 27.48 -3.50
CA GLU A 276 13.93 26.95 -4.85
C GLU A 276 13.99 25.42 -4.91
N PRO A 277 12.99 24.71 -4.36
CA PRO A 277 13.03 23.24 -4.18
C PRO A 277 13.18 22.48 -5.50
N SER A 278 12.84 23.09 -6.61
CA SER A 278 13.02 22.49 -7.94
C SER A 278 14.48 22.38 -8.37
N ALA A 279 15.36 23.21 -7.85
CA ALA A 279 16.78 23.24 -8.17
C ALA A 279 17.61 22.25 -7.34
N TYR A 280 17.09 21.77 -6.22
CA TYR A 280 17.82 20.95 -5.26
C TYR A 280 17.20 19.59 -5.02
N THR A 281 18.00 18.63 -4.56
CA THR A 281 17.58 17.25 -4.24
C THR A 281 17.25 17.05 -2.76
N LEU A 282 17.61 17.99 -1.89
CA LEU A 282 17.41 17.90 -0.43
C LEU A 282 15.95 17.62 -0.05
N LEU A 283 15.01 18.36 -0.64
CA LEU A 283 13.58 18.18 -0.40
C LEU A 283 12.92 17.18 -1.36
N GLY A 284 13.73 16.44 -2.12
CA GLY A 284 13.31 15.30 -2.92
C GLY A 284 13.48 13.97 -2.17
N THR A 285 13.21 12.86 -2.89
CA THR A 285 13.29 11.51 -2.30
C THR A 285 14.64 11.19 -1.66
N PRO A 286 15.82 11.45 -2.30
CA PRO A 286 17.09 11.10 -1.68
C PRO A 286 17.35 11.93 -0.42
N GLY A 287 17.22 13.25 -0.50
CA GLY A 287 17.54 14.13 0.62
C GLY A 287 16.64 13.91 1.84
N ILE A 288 15.32 13.90 1.67
CA ILE A 288 14.37 13.64 2.78
C ILE A 288 14.68 12.32 3.48
N GLN A 289 14.96 11.26 2.71
CA GLN A 289 15.20 9.96 3.33
C GLN A 289 16.53 9.92 4.08
N VAL A 290 17.58 10.53 3.52
CA VAL A 290 18.90 10.59 4.17
C VAL A 290 18.83 11.46 5.43
N MET A 291 18.16 12.62 5.39
CA MET A 291 17.97 13.47 6.56
C MET A 291 17.16 12.75 7.66
N HIS A 292 16.12 12.00 7.32
CA HIS A 292 15.43 11.18 8.31
C HIS A 292 16.27 10.01 8.84
N MET A 293 17.20 9.46 8.05
CA MET A 293 18.16 8.47 8.55
C MET A 293 19.18 9.07 9.53
N LEU A 294 19.56 10.34 9.34
CA LEU A 294 20.46 11.09 10.25
C LEU A 294 19.77 11.52 11.56
N PHE A 295 18.45 11.74 11.56
CA PHE A 295 17.72 12.24 12.71
C PHE A 295 18.01 11.46 14.00
N PRO A 296 18.00 10.10 14.06
CA PRO A 296 18.28 9.35 15.29
C PRO A 296 19.66 9.66 15.88
N LEU A 297 20.69 9.86 15.04
CA LEU A 297 22.02 10.22 15.47
C LEU A 297 22.04 11.62 16.08
N ILE A 298 21.48 12.60 15.39
CA ILE A 298 21.41 13.99 15.86
C ILE A 298 20.61 14.08 17.18
N TYR A 299 19.44 13.45 17.23
CA TYR A 299 18.60 13.42 18.41
C TYR A 299 19.30 12.74 19.60
N SER A 300 20.04 11.63 19.37
CA SER A 300 20.84 10.96 20.41
C SER A 300 21.90 11.89 20.99
N LYS A 301 22.57 12.69 20.16
CA LYS A 301 23.56 13.67 20.60
C LYS A 301 22.91 14.80 21.43
N CYS A 302 21.79 15.31 20.99
CA CYS A 302 21.01 16.29 21.73
C CYS A 302 20.58 15.78 23.13
N ILE A 303 20.21 14.50 23.24
CA ILE A 303 19.93 13.87 24.54
C ILE A 303 21.18 13.82 25.42
N GLN A 304 22.34 13.44 24.86
CA GLN A 304 23.61 13.39 25.60
C GLN A 304 24.01 14.77 26.14
N ASP A 305 23.76 15.82 25.35
CA ASP A 305 24.01 17.20 25.74
C ASP A 305 22.92 17.78 26.67
N ASN A 306 21.87 16.98 26.95
CA ASN A 306 20.70 17.39 27.74
C ASN A 306 19.98 18.63 27.16
N ARG A 307 19.99 18.77 25.83
CA ARG A 307 19.37 19.87 25.07
C ARG A 307 18.70 19.30 23.82
N VAL A 308 17.39 19.36 23.75
CA VAL A 308 16.58 18.76 22.67
C VAL A 308 15.77 19.84 21.97
N GLU A 309 16.42 20.90 21.55
CA GLU A 309 15.81 22.08 20.92
C GLU A 309 16.36 22.22 19.50
N GLU A 310 15.67 23.00 18.64
CA GLU A 310 16.09 23.33 17.28
C GLU A 310 17.57 23.75 17.21
N ILE A 311 18.01 24.69 18.08
CA ILE A 311 19.39 25.20 18.13
C ILE A 311 20.41 24.09 18.41
N ALA A 312 20.09 23.14 19.30
CA ALA A 312 20.99 22.01 19.55
C ALA A 312 21.10 21.07 18.34
N MET A 313 20.00 20.82 17.65
CA MET A 313 19.98 20.04 16.42
C MET A 313 20.76 20.73 15.31
N GLU A 314 20.59 22.05 15.15
CA GLU A 314 21.36 22.87 14.20
C GLU A 314 22.86 22.76 14.46
N THR A 315 23.32 22.95 15.73
CA THR A 315 24.73 22.84 16.13
C THR A 315 25.35 21.49 15.73
N HIS A 316 24.62 20.37 15.88
CA HIS A 316 25.12 19.07 15.44
C HIS A 316 25.11 18.91 13.92
N LEU A 317 24.15 19.51 13.21
CA LEU A 317 24.08 19.49 11.75
C LEU A 317 25.11 20.41 11.09
N GLU A 318 25.50 21.53 11.73
CA GLU A 318 26.53 22.47 11.26
C GLU A 318 27.85 21.77 10.96
N LYS A 319 28.14 20.67 11.66
CA LYS A 319 29.34 19.83 11.38
C LYS A 319 29.40 19.33 9.94
N LEU A 320 28.27 19.24 9.24
CA LEU A 320 28.21 18.90 7.83
C LEU A 320 28.80 20.01 6.94
N MET A 321 28.83 21.27 7.43
CA MET A 321 29.37 22.42 6.71
C MET A 321 30.91 22.53 6.80
N GLU A 322 31.52 21.76 7.69
CA GLU A 322 32.96 21.82 7.89
C GLU A 322 33.73 21.05 6.83
N LYS A 323 34.98 21.46 6.58
CA LYS A 323 35.88 20.70 5.72
C LYS A 323 36.48 19.51 6.46
N THR A 324 36.43 18.35 5.85
CA THR A 324 36.90 17.07 6.42
C THR A 324 37.87 16.39 5.45
N PRO A 325 39.11 16.90 5.33
CA PRO A 325 40.04 16.41 4.32
C PRO A 325 40.43 14.92 4.48
N GLY A 326 40.20 14.33 5.66
CA GLY A 326 40.40 12.90 5.94
C GLY A 326 39.22 12.01 5.59
N HIS A 327 38.13 12.55 5.05
CA HIS A 327 36.94 11.77 4.72
C HIS A 327 37.22 10.76 3.58
N THR A 328 36.70 9.52 3.74
CA THR A 328 36.93 8.43 2.78
C THR A 328 36.25 8.67 1.42
N VAL A 329 35.14 9.40 1.37
CA VAL A 329 34.43 9.78 0.16
C VAL A 329 34.86 11.18 -0.27
N PRO A 330 35.53 11.35 -1.45
CA PRO A 330 36.08 12.64 -1.89
C PRO A 330 35.04 13.77 -1.95
N GLU A 331 33.80 13.45 -2.37
CA GLU A 331 32.71 14.39 -2.50
C GLU A 331 32.21 14.95 -1.14
N LEU A 332 32.58 14.30 -0.03
CA LEU A 332 32.25 14.70 1.33
C LEU A 332 33.44 15.35 2.08
N GLN A 333 34.55 15.54 1.46
CA GLN A 333 35.69 16.27 2.04
C GLN A 333 35.44 17.78 2.14
N GLY A 334 34.64 18.32 1.22
CA GLY A 334 34.15 19.69 1.25
C GLY A 334 32.90 19.86 2.15
N PRO A 335 32.40 21.11 2.31
CA PRO A 335 31.14 21.35 3.01
C PRO A 335 29.98 20.67 2.29
N VAL A 336 29.03 20.17 3.08
CA VAL A 336 27.73 19.68 2.58
C VAL A 336 26.76 20.85 2.66
N ASP A 337 26.93 21.84 1.81
CA ASP A 337 26.12 23.06 1.70
C ASP A 337 24.97 22.90 0.68
N SER A 338 24.27 23.99 0.36
CA SER A 338 23.20 23.96 -0.63
C SER A 338 23.67 23.51 -2.02
N GLU A 339 24.90 23.85 -2.41
CA GLU A 339 25.50 23.46 -3.69
C GLU A 339 25.71 21.93 -3.79
N PHE A 340 26.03 21.29 -2.67
CA PHE A 340 26.09 19.82 -2.60
C PHE A 340 24.75 19.17 -3.01
N TRP A 341 23.64 19.80 -2.68
CA TRP A 341 22.30 19.31 -3.04
C TRP A 341 21.79 19.80 -4.40
N SER A 342 22.56 20.59 -5.13
CA SER A 342 22.20 21.11 -6.45
C SER A 342 21.99 19.98 -7.45
N LYS A 343 20.90 20.05 -8.23
CA LYS A 343 20.62 19.07 -9.31
C LYS A 343 21.56 19.21 -10.50
N THR A 344 22.20 20.37 -10.65
CA THR A 344 23.06 20.68 -11.78
C THR A 344 24.55 20.53 -11.46
N HIS A 345 24.94 20.84 -10.23
CA HIS A 345 26.35 20.88 -9.81
C HIS A 345 26.68 19.92 -8.67
N GLY A 346 25.68 19.40 -7.99
CA GLY A 346 25.89 18.47 -6.88
C GLY A 346 26.49 17.12 -7.32
N PRO A 347 27.18 16.41 -6.42
CA PRO A 347 27.81 15.14 -6.74
C PRO A 347 26.77 14.04 -6.99
N LEU A 348 27.14 13.03 -7.79
CA LEU A 348 26.27 11.92 -8.15
C LEU A 348 25.67 11.20 -6.95
N ILE A 349 26.39 11.13 -5.83
CA ILE A 349 25.93 10.52 -4.59
C ILE A 349 24.69 11.24 -3.99
N ALA A 350 24.64 12.56 -4.14
CA ALA A 350 23.49 13.37 -3.69
C ALA A 350 22.32 13.34 -4.68
N LEU A 351 22.59 13.01 -5.95
CA LEU A 351 21.59 13.00 -7.01
C LEU A 351 20.88 11.63 -7.15
N SER A 352 21.52 10.56 -6.66
CA SER A 352 21.01 9.21 -6.85
C SER A 352 19.84 8.87 -5.93
N THR A 353 18.79 8.28 -6.49
CA THR A 353 17.58 7.84 -5.78
C THR A 353 17.63 6.36 -5.36
N GLY A 354 18.66 5.62 -5.75
CA GLY A 354 18.84 4.20 -5.43
C GLY A 354 18.97 3.95 -3.91
N ARG A 355 18.55 2.78 -3.43
CA ARG A 355 18.67 2.43 -2.01
C ARG A 355 20.11 2.40 -1.54
N GLN A 356 20.98 1.73 -2.28
CA GLN A 356 22.41 1.61 -1.96
C GLN A 356 23.10 2.97 -1.91
N SER A 357 22.79 3.87 -2.85
CA SER A 357 23.37 5.22 -2.88
C SER A 357 22.93 6.06 -1.68
N ARG A 358 21.67 5.92 -1.22
CA ARG A 358 21.20 6.61 -0.02
C ARG A 358 21.87 6.07 1.25
N GLU A 359 22.05 4.76 1.36
CA GLU A 359 22.77 4.12 2.46
C GLU A 359 24.23 4.59 2.48
N ALA A 360 24.90 4.63 1.32
CA ALA A 360 26.28 5.13 1.20
C ALA A 360 26.39 6.63 1.55
N LEU A 361 25.45 7.46 1.09
CA LEU A 361 25.42 8.88 1.45
C LEU A 361 25.19 9.06 2.97
N TYR A 362 24.27 8.33 3.56
CA TYR A 362 24.02 8.36 5.01
C TYR A 362 25.30 7.98 5.79
N GLU A 363 25.94 6.86 5.46
CA GLU A 363 27.17 6.40 6.09
C GLU A 363 28.28 7.46 5.98
N GLY A 364 28.43 8.07 4.81
CA GLY A 364 29.39 9.15 4.61
C GLY A 364 29.09 10.39 5.45
N LEU A 365 27.83 10.81 5.56
CA LEU A 365 27.45 11.95 6.42
C LEU A 365 27.67 11.64 7.91
N VAL A 366 27.45 10.41 8.35
CA VAL A 366 27.77 9.96 9.72
C VAL A 366 29.28 10.01 9.97
N GLU A 367 30.09 9.50 9.04
CA GLU A 367 31.56 9.57 9.12
C GLU A 367 32.02 11.03 9.20
N LYS A 368 31.46 11.90 8.37
CA LYS A 368 31.80 13.34 8.36
C LYS A 368 31.56 14.00 9.71
N ILE A 369 30.39 13.80 10.32
CA ILE A 369 30.05 14.32 11.64
C ILE A 369 31.05 13.83 12.68
N ARG A 370 31.41 12.54 12.66
CA ARG A 370 32.39 11.96 13.60
C ARG A 370 33.78 12.57 13.43
N LEU A 371 34.29 12.66 12.19
CA LEU A 371 35.62 13.23 11.92
C LEU A 371 35.72 14.70 12.34
N THR A 372 34.62 15.47 12.22
CA THR A 372 34.56 16.86 12.67
C THR A 372 34.60 16.97 14.22
N GLU A 373 34.11 15.95 14.94
CA GLU A 373 34.16 15.93 16.41
C GLU A 373 35.52 15.51 16.99
N GLU A 374 36.28 14.72 16.24
CA GLU A 374 37.60 14.21 16.65
C GLU A 374 38.76 15.17 16.32
N GLY A 375 38.53 16.16 15.43
CA GLY A 375 39.53 17.14 14.98
C GLY A 375 39.43 18.46 15.68
#